data_6d3220629c28f17a49c3e34337a53237
#
_entry.id   6d3220629c28f17a49c3e34337a53237
#
_cell.length_a   1.000
_cell.length_b   1.000
_cell.length_c   1.000
_cell.angle_alpha   90.00
_cell.angle_beta   90.00
_cell.angle_gamma   90.00
#
_symmetry.space_group_name_H-M   'P 1'
#
loop_
_entity.id
_entity.type
_entity.pdbx_description
1 polymer ?
#
loop_
_entity_poly.entity_id
_entity_poly.type
_entity_poly.pdbx_seq_one_letter_code
_entity_poly.pdbx_strand_id
1 'polypeptide(L)'
;LTKNKKLYLFKENLFLGEWDSSEMHEFQGKVSMELTSFFHNKKNEDWTAVFHGSTLYRDNNSLMLTGDSGSGKSSLSAILMANDYSLIADDFSPMDINSIHYNFPSAISVKEGFFSTAERLFESFNQLRKYYINEIKGDVKYLPANNEKNLILSANCSKIINVKFGKDLKNEIKQINKGVSLQKILPDAWISNEKKHAKSFIK
;
A
#
# COMPACT_ATOMS: atom_id res chain seq x y z
N LEU A 1 -19.83 28.91 5.90
CA LEU A 1 -19.82 28.64 4.45
C LEU A 1 -18.37 28.57 4.00
N THR A 2 -17.74 27.39 4.12
CA THR A 2 -16.42 27.12 3.53
C THR A 2 -16.59 27.08 2.01
N LYS A 3 -16.05 28.07 1.32
CA LYS A 3 -15.92 28.00 -0.15
C LYS A 3 -15.17 26.73 -0.48
N ASN A 4 -15.71 25.90 -1.37
CA ASN A 4 -15.05 24.73 -1.91
C ASN A 4 -13.68 25.14 -2.43
N LYS A 5 -12.62 24.70 -1.75
CA LYS A 5 -11.26 24.94 -2.23
C LYS A 5 -10.97 23.89 -3.30
N LYS A 6 -10.57 24.33 -4.47
CA LYS A 6 -10.13 23.43 -5.55
C LYS A 6 -8.66 23.12 -5.44
N LEU A 7 -8.30 21.90 -5.78
CA LEU A 7 -6.93 21.38 -5.87
C LEU A 7 -6.61 21.22 -7.35
N TYR A 8 -5.44 21.65 -7.75
CA TYR A 8 -4.99 21.58 -9.14
C TYR A 8 -3.66 20.83 -9.20
N LEU A 9 -3.51 19.95 -10.18
CA LEU A 9 -2.25 19.25 -10.43
C LEU A 9 -1.68 19.64 -11.79
N PHE A 10 -0.42 20.01 -11.77
CA PHE A 10 0.36 20.29 -12.97
C PHE A 10 1.63 19.45 -12.96
N LYS A 11 2.04 18.97 -14.14
CA LYS A 11 3.35 18.37 -14.38
C LYS A 11 4.08 19.27 -15.36
N GLU A 12 5.11 19.97 -14.87
CA GLU A 12 5.70 21.08 -15.61
C GLU A 12 4.62 22.12 -15.98
N ASN A 13 4.33 22.30 -17.28
CA ASN A 13 3.31 23.21 -17.76
C ASN A 13 2.02 22.49 -18.22
N LEU A 14 1.95 21.15 -18.05
CA LEU A 14 0.79 20.38 -18.45
C LEU A 14 -0.22 20.28 -17.30
N PHE A 15 -1.45 20.75 -17.53
CA PHE A 15 -2.56 20.56 -16.60
C PHE A 15 -3.00 19.09 -16.59
N LEU A 16 -2.97 18.44 -15.42
CA LEU A 16 -3.33 17.03 -15.25
C LEU A 16 -4.72 16.82 -14.66
N GLY A 17 -5.29 17.83 -14.01
CA GLY A 17 -6.65 17.76 -13.47
C GLY A 17 -6.92 18.72 -12.34
N GLU A 18 -8.23 18.82 -11.99
CA GLU A 18 -8.71 19.56 -10.82
C GLU A 18 -9.66 18.69 -10.00
N TRP A 19 -9.68 18.90 -8.68
CA TRP A 19 -10.51 18.19 -7.73
C TRP A 19 -11.07 19.17 -6.70
N ASP A 20 -12.25 18.88 -6.19
CA ASP A 20 -12.73 19.56 -5.00
C ASP A 20 -11.98 19.07 -3.76
N SER A 21 -11.91 19.89 -2.71
CA SER A 21 -11.25 19.50 -1.45
C SER A 21 -11.88 18.27 -0.77
N SER A 22 -13.12 17.94 -1.10
CA SER A 22 -13.78 16.69 -0.69
C SER A 22 -13.23 15.44 -1.39
N GLU A 23 -12.60 15.62 -2.56
CA GLU A 23 -11.99 14.56 -3.39
C GLU A 23 -10.49 14.42 -3.12
N MET A 24 -10.02 14.84 -1.95
CA MET A 24 -8.60 14.80 -1.55
C MET A 24 -7.97 13.43 -1.78
N HIS A 25 -8.72 12.35 -1.56
CA HIS A 25 -8.22 10.99 -1.73
C HIS A 25 -7.87 10.67 -3.20
N GLU A 26 -8.72 11.08 -4.13
CA GLU A 26 -8.47 10.91 -5.57
C GLU A 26 -7.27 11.76 -6.03
N PHE A 27 -7.22 13.01 -5.56
CA PHE A 27 -6.06 13.89 -5.79
C PHE A 27 -4.76 13.25 -5.30
N GLN A 28 -4.73 12.74 -4.08
CA GLN A 28 -3.55 12.05 -3.52
C GLN A 28 -3.16 10.83 -4.34
N GLY A 29 -4.15 10.02 -4.76
CA GLY A 29 -3.92 8.87 -5.63
C GLY A 29 -3.27 9.28 -6.96
N LYS A 30 -3.77 10.35 -7.58
CA LYS A 30 -3.20 10.87 -8.83
C LYS A 30 -1.77 11.39 -8.66
N VAL A 31 -1.49 12.13 -7.59
CA VAL A 31 -0.12 12.59 -7.26
C VAL A 31 0.81 11.40 -7.04
N SER A 32 0.38 10.40 -6.29
CA SER A 32 1.17 9.19 -6.04
C SER A 32 1.50 8.44 -7.32
N MET A 33 0.55 8.34 -8.27
CA MET A 33 0.78 7.73 -9.58
C MET A 33 1.80 8.50 -10.42
N GLU A 34 1.70 9.83 -10.47
CA GLU A 34 2.66 10.66 -11.21
C GLU A 34 4.07 10.54 -10.64
N LEU A 35 4.21 10.55 -9.31
CA LEU A 35 5.49 10.35 -8.62
C LEU A 35 6.06 8.95 -8.92
N THR A 36 5.24 7.90 -8.82
CA THR A 36 5.65 6.53 -9.09
C THR A 36 6.12 6.36 -10.52
N SER A 37 5.36 6.90 -11.48
CA SER A 37 5.72 6.88 -12.91
C SER A 37 7.06 7.59 -13.15
N PHE A 38 7.28 8.71 -12.50
CA PHE A 38 8.53 9.47 -12.59
C PHE A 38 9.72 8.69 -12.01
N PHE A 39 9.60 8.18 -10.77
CA PHE A 39 10.69 7.46 -10.09
C PHE A 39 11.10 6.18 -10.80
N HIS A 40 10.15 5.48 -11.42
CA HIS A 40 10.42 4.22 -12.11
C HIS A 40 10.59 4.36 -13.62
N ASN A 41 10.65 5.59 -14.12
CA ASN A 41 10.76 5.90 -15.55
C ASN A 41 9.71 5.13 -16.38
N LYS A 42 8.46 5.15 -15.90
CA LYS A 42 7.29 4.51 -16.51
C LYS A 42 6.25 5.54 -16.90
N LYS A 43 5.37 5.17 -17.82
CA LYS A 43 4.19 5.96 -18.18
C LYS A 43 3.00 5.46 -17.38
N ASN A 44 1.95 6.29 -17.26
CA ASN A 44 0.72 5.90 -16.58
C ASN A 44 0.05 4.67 -17.21
N GLU A 45 0.21 4.49 -18.52
CA GLU A 45 -0.29 3.36 -19.30
C GLU A 45 0.46 2.03 -19.07
N ASP A 46 1.58 2.04 -18.35
CA ASP A 46 2.35 0.83 -18.02
C ASP A 46 1.82 0.13 -16.77
N TRP A 47 0.97 0.82 -15.99
CA TRP A 47 0.45 0.29 -14.75
C TRP A 47 -0.82 -0.54 -14.97
N THR A 48 -0.82 -1.75 -14.46
CA THR A 48 -1.98 -2.65 -14.51
C THR A 48 -2.93 -2.41 -13.36
N ALA A 49 -2.40 -2.26 -12.17
CA ALA A 49 -3.20 -2.03 -10.97
C ALA A 49 -2.40 -1.29 -9.89
N VAL A 50 -3.13 -0.65 -8.98
CA VAL A 50 -2.62 -0.18 -7.69
C VAL A 50 -3.50 -0.76 -6.61
N PHE A 51 -2.89 -1.40 -5.63
CA PHE A 51 -3.61 -2.03 -4.54
C PHE A 51 -3.50 -1.20 -3.27
N HIS A 52 -4.60 -1.09 -2.55
CA HIS A 52 -4.60 -0.66 -1.16
C HIS A 52 -4.13 -1.82 -0.27
N GLY A 53 -2.84 -2.06 -0.29
CA GLY A 53 -2.20 -3.19 0.35
C GLY A 53 -0.76 -2.89 0.71
N SER A 54 -0.13 -3.83 1.38
CA SER A 54 1.27 -3.74 1.77
C SER A 54 2.07 -4.80 1.03
N THR A 55 3.15 -4.41 0.37
CA THR A 55 4.04 -5.33 -0.35
C THR A 55 5.39 -5.39 0.32
N LEU A 56 5.81 -6.62 0.65
CA LEU A 56 7.08 -6.90 1.29
C LEU A 56 7.89 -7.88 0.43
N TYR A 57 9.19 -7.87 0.60
CA TYR A 57 10.14 -8.67 -0.15
C TYR A 57 11.13 -9.39 0.76
N ARG A 58 11.40 -10.65 0.44
CA ARG A 58 12.48 -11.43 1.04
C ARG A 58 12.89 -12.57 0.09
N ASP A 59 14.18 -12.84 -0.01
CA ASP A 59 14.74 -13.99 -0.74
C ASP A 59 14.19 -14.14 -2.18
N ASN A 60 14.23 -13.06 -2.96
CA ASN A 60 13.71 -12.97 -4.32
C ASN A 60 12.20 -13.19 -4.48
N ASN A 61 11.45 -13.17 -3.40
CA ASN A 61 10.00 -13.33 -3.40
C ASN A 61 9.31 -12.10 -2.83
N SER A 62 8.24 -11.64 -3.44
CA SER A 62 7.38 -10.64 -2.83
C SER A 62 6.08 -11.24 -2.32
N LEU A 63 5.56 -10.61 -1.29
CA LEU A 63 4.34 -10.95 -0.61
C LEU A 63 3.47 -9.71 -0.52
N MET A 64 2.28 -9.75 -1.11
CA MET A 64 1.30 -8.67 -0.99
C MET A 64 0.24 -9.03 0.05
N LEU A 65 0.06 -8.16 1.04
CA LEU A 65 -0.97 -8.24 2.07
C LEU A 65 -2.15 -7.35 1.68
N THR A 66 -3.34 -7.94 1.58
CA THR A 66 -4.61 -7.25 1.30
C THR A 66 -5.61 -7.52 2.41
N GLY A 67 -6.75 -6.84 2.40
CA GLY A 67 -7.86 -7.04 3.36
C GLY A 67 -8.44 -5.72 3.86
N ASP A 68 -9.56 -5.80 4.52
CA ASP A 68 -10.32 -4.63 4.98
C ASP A 68 -9.53 -3.69 5.89
N SER A 69 -9.99 -2.46 6.03
CA SER A 69 -9.42 -1.55 7.02
C SER A 69 -9.53 -2.15 8.42
N GLY A 70 -8.43 -2.16 9.17
CA GLY A 70 -8.40 -2.78 10.50
C GLY A 70 -8.16 -4.29 10.52
N SER A 71 -8.02 -4.96 9.38
CA SER A 71 -7.74 -6.40 9.29
C SER A 71 -6.36 -6.83 9.79
N GLY A 72 -5.48 -5.88 10.16
CA GLY A 72 -4.15 -6.18 10.68
C GLY A 72 -3.03 -6.15 9.63
N LYS A 73 -3.26 -5.68 8.40
CA LYS A 73 -2.22 -5.55 7.35
C LYS A 73 -0.96 -4.86 7.85
N SER A 74 -1.09 -3.61 8.31
CA SER A 74 0.06 -2.80 8.77
C SER A 74 0.78 -3.42 9.98
N SER A 75 0.04 -4.04 10.90
CA SER A 75 0.63 -4.77 12.03
C SER A 75 1.44 -5.98 11.57
N LEU A 76 0.88 -6.77 10.63
CA LEU A 76 1.59 -7.92 10.06
C LEU A 76 2.80 -7.48 9.24
N SER A 77 2.69 -6.37 8.48
CA SER A 77 3.82 -5.79 7.75
C SER A 77 4.96 -5.39 8.70
N ALA A 78 4.65 -4.74 9.81
CA ALA A 78 5.65 -4.40 10.81
C ALA A 78 6.31 -5.64 11.43
N ILE A 79 5.53 -6.69 11.75
CA ILE A 79 6.08 -7.96 12.24
C ILE A 79 7.02 -8.59 11.21
N LEU A 80 6.62 -8.62 9.94
CA LEU A 80 7.45 -9.18 8.87
C LEU A 80 8.72 -8.35 8.66
N MET A 81 8.64 -7.01 8.72
CA MET A 81 9.82 -6.15 8.68
C MET A 81 10.82 -6.45 9.83
N ALA A 82 10.32 -6.70 11.04
CA ALA A 82 11.14 -7.11 12.18
C ALA A 82 11.73 -8.52 12.00
N ASN A 83 11.27 -9.28 11.00
CA ASN A 83 11.77 -10.61 10.63
C ASN A 83 12.42 -10.61 9.24
N ASP A 84 13.20 -9.58 8.93
CA ASP A 84 14.07 -9.45 7.76
C ASP A 84 13.34 -9.34 6.41
N TYR A 85 12.06 -8.99 6.39
CA TYR A 85 11.40 -8.57 5.16
C TYR A 85 11.67 -7.08 4.90
N SER A 86 11.92 -6.73 3.65
CA SER A 86 12.01 -5.34 3.19
C SER A 86 10.64 -4.84 2.75
N LEU A 87 10.24 -3.65 3.20
CA LEU A 87 9.01 -3.02 2.73
C LEU A 87 9.22 -2.45 1.32
N ILE A 88 8.38 -2.87 0.37
CA ILE A 88 8.33 -2.30 -0.98
C ILE A 88 7.32 -1.15 -1.03
N ALA A 89 6.12 -1.36 -0.49
CA ALA A 89 5.06 -0.37 -0.47
C ALA A 89 4.05 -0.65 0.65
N ASP A 90 3.40 0.40 1.17
CA ASP A 90 2.25 0.29 2.09
C ASP A 90 1.16 1.26 1.65
N ASP A 91 -0.10 0.84 1.72
CA ASP A 91 -1.32 1.55 1.30
C ASP A 91 -1.40 1.95 -0.19
N PHE A 92 -0.28 1.99 -0.90
CA PHE A 92 -0.22 2.30 -2.33
C PHE A 92 0.81 1.37 -2.99
N SER A 93 0.36 0.21 -3.50
CA SER A 93 1.20 -0.84 -4.06
C SER A 93 1.00 -0.96 -5.58
N PRO A 94 1.81 -0.28 -6.40
CA PRO A 94 1.67 -0.28 -7.86
C PRO A 94 2.24 -1.55 -8.48
N MET A 95 1.54 -2.05 -9.50
CA MET A 95 1.90 -3.27 -10.24
C MET A 95 1.78 -3.05 -11.75
N ASP A 96 2.75 -3.54 -12.51
CA ASP A 96 2.73 -3.50 -13.99
C ASP A 96 2.12 -4.76 -14.62
N ILE A 97 2.10 -4.80 -15.96
CA ILE A 97 1.50 -5.90 -16.76
C ILE A 97 2.22 -7.25 -16.57
N ASN A 98 3.45 -7.24 -16.09
CA ASN A 98 4.24 -8.44 -15.83
C ASN A 98 4.10 -8.94 -14.38
N SER A 99 3.14 -8.40 -13.63
CA SER A 99 2.93 -8.69 -12.21
C SER A 99 4.13 -8.33 -11.33
N ILE A 100 4.85 -7.28 -11.71
CA ILE A 100 5.96 -6.73 -10.93
C ILE A 100 5.41 -5.61 -10.05
N HIS A 101 5.60 -5.71 -8.75
CA HIS A 101 5.36 -4.64 -7.79
C HIS A 101 6.55 -3.68 -7.75
N TYR A 102 6.25 -2.40 -7.66
CA TYR A 102 7.25 -1.34 -7.60
C TYR A 102 7.26 -0.64 -6.26
N ASN A 103 8.44 -0.21 -5.85
CA ASN A 103 8.59 0.54 -4.61
C ASN A 103 7.83 1.87 -4.66
N PHE A 104 7.10 2.11 -3.59
CA PHE A 104 6.55 3.43 -3.26
C PHE A 104 7.02 3.78 -1.85
N PRO A 105 7.74 4.91 -1.65
CA PRO A 105 8.38 5.24 -0.40
C PRO A 105 7.37 5.71 0.65
N SER A 106 6.56 4.79 1.14
CA SER A 106 5.61 5.03 2.24
C SER A 106 6.13 4.44 3.54
N ALA A 107 5.71 5.03 4.65
CA ALA A 107 5.90 4.47 5.97
C ALA A 107 4.64 3.67 6.37
N ILE A 108 4.80 2.63 7.17
CA ILE A 108 3.67 1.88 7.72
C ILE A 108 2.95 2.73 8.77
N SER A 109 1.65 2.94 8.58
CA SER A 109 0.79 3.60 9.56
C SER A 109 0.44 2.65 10.69
N VAL A 110 1.16 2.75 11.80
CA VAL A 110 0.94 1.94 13.01
C VAL A 110 -0.07 2.62 13.92
N LYS A 111 -1.17 1.94 14.24
CA LYS A 111 -2.22 2.44 15.14
C LYS A 111 -1.89 2.13 16.61
N GLU A 112 -2.46 2.91 17.53
CA GLU A 112 -2.21 2.84 18.98
C GLU A 112 -2.32 1.41 19.55
N GLY A 113 -3.30 0.62 19.12
CA GLY A 113 -3.47 -0.76 19.59
C GLY A 113 -2.30 -1.71 19.29
N PHE A 114 -1.33 -1.29 18.46
CA PHE A 114 -0.13 -2.06 18.15
C PHE A 114 1.16 -1.41 18.68
N PHE A 115 1.10 -0.24 19.33
CA PHE A 115 2.30 0.49 19.80
C PHE A 115 3.18 -0.35 20.70
N SER A 116 2.62 -0.97 21.74
CA SER A 116 3.39 -1.78 22.69
C SER A 116 4.13 -2.96 22.04
N THR A 117 3.57 -3.50 20.96
CA THR A 117 4.25 -4.55 20.18
C THR A 117 5.33 -3.96 19.30
N ALA A 118 5.05 -2.83 18.62
CA ALA A 118 6.03 -2.16 17.77
C ALA A 118 7.26 -1.66 18.58
N GLU A 119 7.06 -1.19 19.81
CA GLU A 119 8.12 -0.77 20.73
C GLU A 119 9.07 -1.92 21.09
N ARG A 120 8.56 -3.14 21.19
CA ARG A 120 9.38 -4.33 21.42
C ARG A 120 10.13 -4.81 20.17
N LEU A 121 9.58 -4.53 18.99
CA LEU A 121 10.15 -4.96 17.72
C LEU A 121 11.16 -3.97 17.13
N PHE A 122 11.02 -2.68 17.44
CA PHE A 122 11.81 -1.60 16.84
C PHE A 122 12.27 -0.62 17.91
N GLU A 123 13.57 -0.62 18.23
CA GLU A 123 14.17 0.24 19.26
C GLU A 123 13.86 1.73 19.07
N SER A 124 13.83 2.19 17.81
CA SER A 124 13.55 3.59 17.48
C SER A 124 12.07 3.97 17.51
N PHE A 125 11.14 3.02 17.66
CA PHE A 125 9.71 3.28 17.55
C PHE A 125 9.19 4.28 18.60
N ASN A 126 9.75 4.26 19.81
CA ASN A 126 9.39 5.19 20.89
C ASN A 126 9.69 6.65 20.52
N GLN A 127 10.72 6.89 19.70
CA GLN A 127 11.15 8.22 19.27
C GLN A 127 10.27 8.78 18.14
N LEU A 128 9.45 7.92 17.48
CA LEU A 128 8.57 8.36 16.39
C LEU A 128 7.47 9.27 16.92
N ARG A 129 7.24 10.36 16.21
CA ARG A 129 6.19 11.31 16.51
C ARG A 129 4.81 10.67 16.36
N LYS A 130 3.95 10.93 17.34
CA LYS A 130 2.55 10.53 17.34
C LYS A 130 1.69 11.61 16.68
N TYR A 131 0.72 11.18 15.86
CA TYR A 131 -0.22 12.05 15.16
C TYR A 131 -1.64 11.57 15.43
N TYR A 132 -2.52 12.47 15.80
CA TYR A 132 -3.96 12.21 15.81
C TYR A 132 -4.52 12.44 14.41
N ILE A 133 -5.14 11.45 13.81
CA ILE A 133 -5.67 11.52 12.45
C ILE A 133 -7.15 11.94 12.46
N ASN A 134 -8.00 11.14 13.09
CA ASN A 134 -9.44 11.38 13.28
C ASN A 134 -9.99 10.37 14.28
N GLU A 135 -11.28 10.47 14.61
CA GLU A 135 -11.95 9.59 15.58
C GLU A 135 -11.92 8.10 15.20
N ILE A 136 -11.90 7.78 13.91
CA ILE A 136 -11.89 6.39 13.41
C ILE A 136 -10.49 5.77 13.48
N LYS A 137 -9.47 6.53 13.09
CA LYS A 137 -8.08 6.04 13.05
C LYS A 137 -7.35 6.23 14.37
N GLY A 138 -7.76 7.23 15.17
CA GLY A 138 -7.13 7.59 16.43
C GLY A 138 -5.69 8.07 16.25
N ASP A 139 -4.85 7.74 17.22
CA ASP A 139 -3.42 8.03 17.21
C ASP A 139 -2.65 7.04 16.35
N VAL A 140 -1.73 7.56 15.55
CA VAL A 140 -0.83 6.78 14.71
C VAL A 140 0.62 7.24 14.84
N LYS A 141 1.55 6.33 14.64
CA LYS A 141 2.96 6.58 14.36
C LYS A 141 3.31 6.02 13.00
N TYR A 142 4.16 6.70 12.25
CA TYR A 142 4.62 6.26 10.94
C TYR A 142 5.96 5.57 11.06
N LEU A 143 5.97 4.25 10.93
CA LEU A 143 7.17 3.42 10.96
C LEU A 143 7.83 3.44 9.58
N PRO A 144 9.03 4.01 9.44
CA PRO A 144 9.74 4.05 8.16
C PRO A 144 10.13 2.66 7.68
N ALA A 145 10.28 2.50 6.37
CA ALA A 145 10.79 1.28 5.77
C ALA A 145 12.23 0.99 6.25
N ASN A 146 12.55 -0.28 6.47
CA ASN A 146 13.87 -0.74 6.91
C ASN A 146 14.88 -0.92 5.76
N ASN A 147 14.77 -0.12 4.71
CA ASN A 147 15.51 -0.30 3.45
C ASN A 147 16.92 0.33 3.46
N GLU A 148 17.47 0.65 4.65
CA GLU A 148 18.77 1.33 4.77
C GLU A 148 19.94 0.56 4.13
N LYS A 149 19.85 -0.77 4.06
CA LYS A 149 20.93 -1.62 3.51
C LYS A 149 20.73 -2.03 2.06
N ASN A 150 19.49 -2.18 1.60
CA ASN A 150 19.17 -2.62 0.25
C ASN A 150 17.81 -2.06 -0.20
N LEU A 151 17.82 -1.00 -0.98
CA LEU A 151 16.61 -0.48 -1.60
C LEU A 151 16.13 -1.44 -2.68
N ILE A 152 15.03 -2.14 -2.44
CA ILE A 152 14.36 -2.96 -3.44
C ILE A 152 13.42 -2.08 -4.25
N LEU A 153 13.77 -1.82 -5.50
CA LEU A 153 12.98 -0.96 -6.39
C LEU A 153 11.77 -1.67 -6.97
N SER A 154 11.86 -2.99 -7.19
CA SER A 154 10.76 -3.78 -7.71
C SER A 154 10.95 -5.27 -7.41
N ALA A 155 9.85 -6.03 -7.40
CA ALA A 155 9.86 -7.48 -7.21
C ALA A 155 8.65 -8.15 -7.88
N ASN A 156 8.84 -9.38 -8.34
CA ASN A 156 7.75 -10.19 -8.87
C ASN A 156 6.73 -10.50 -7.78
N CYS A 157 5.44 -10.38 -8.08
CA CYS A 157 4.37 -10.79 -7.18
C CYS A 157 4.37 -12.32 -7.04
N SER A 158 4.83 -12.82 -5.90
CA SER A 158 4.90 -14.27 -5.66
C SER A 158 3.65 -14.80 -4.98
N LYS A 159 3.10 -14.04 -4.04
CA LYS A 159 1.93 -14.43 -3.26
C LYS A 159 1.10 -13.23 -2.85
N ILE A 160 -0.23 -13.42 -2.83
CA ILE A 160 -1.18 -12.47 -2.27
C ILE A 160 -1.84 -13.13 -1.06
N ILE A 161 -1.82 -12.46 0.08
CA ILE A 161 -2.43 -12.92 1.32
C ILE A 161 -3.52 -11.95 1.75
N ASN A 162 -4.76 -12.42 1.82
CA ASN A 162 -5.84 -11.65 2.41
C ASN A 162 -5.81 -11.83 3.93
N VAL A 163 -5.49 -10.75 4.64
CA VAL A 163 -5.32 -10.73 6.09
C VAL A 163 -6.66 -10.51 6.78
N LYS A 164 -6.95 -11.30 7.81
CA LYS A 164 -8.07 -11.08 8.69
C LYS A 164 -7.64 -11.32 10.13
N PHE A 165 -7.70 -10.29 10.94
CA PHE A 165 -7.43 -10.36 12.37
C PHE A 165 -8.75 -10.35 13.17
N GLY A 166 -8.79 -11.14 14.23
CA GLY A 166 -9.88 -11.14 15.22
C GLY A 166 -9.45 -11.91 16.47
N LYS A 167 -9.87 -11.43 17.64
CA LYS A 167 -9.49 -12.04 18.94
C LYS A 167 -9.89 -13.51 19.08
N ASP A 168 -11.02 -13.87 18.45
CA ASP A 168 -11.58 -15.23 18.53
C ASP A 168 -11.23 -16.10 17.32
N LEU A 169 -10.40 -15.58 16.40
CA LEU A 169 -9.98 -16.34 15.23
C LEU A 169 -8.81 -17.23 15.57
N LYS A 170 -8.84 -18.46 15.04
CA LYS A 170 -7.68 -19.37 15.09
C LYS A 170 -6.60 -18.87 14.13
N ASN A 171 -5.34 -19.06 14.52
CA ASN A 171 -4.20 -18.81 13.63
C ASN A 171 -4.18 -19.88 12.54
N GLU A 172 -4.60 -19.53 11.34
CA GLU A 172 -4.64 -20.45 10.21
C GLU A 172 -4.28 -19.74 8.90
N ILE A 173 -3.70 -20.47 7.97
CA ILE A 173 -3.52 -20.05 6.58
C ILE A 173 -4.29 -21.01 5.71
N LYS A 174 -5.21 -20.47 4.88
CA LYS A 174 -6.00 -21.26 3.94
C LYS A 174 -5.73 -20.78 2.52
N GLN A 175 -5.45 -21.73 1.64
CA GLN A 175 -5.47 -21.46 0.22
C GLN A 175 -6.92 -21.28 -0.25
N ILE A 176 -7.17 -20.21 -0.99
CA ILE A 176 -8.48 -19.93 -1.62
C ILE A 176 -8.34 -20.01 -3.13
N ASN A 177 -9.45 -20.29 -3.82
CA ASN A 177 -9.45 -20.30 -5.29
C ASN A 177 -9.35 -18.87 -5.88
N LYS A 178 -8.94 -18.78 -7.15
CA LYS A 178 -8.72 -17.51 -7.84
C LYS A 178 -9.96 -16.60 -7.85
N GLY A 179 -11.17 -17.16 -8.03
CA GLY A 179 -12.40 -16.36 -8.06
C GLY A 179 -12.69 -15.69 -6.72
N VAL A 180 -12.54 -16.41 -5.61
CA VAL A 180 -12.70 -15.85 -4.26
C VAL A 180 -11.59 -14.83 -3.97
N SER A 181 -10.35 -15.09 -4.41
CA SER A 181 -9.24 -14.16 -4.27
C SER A 181 -9.54 -12.85 -4.99
N LEU A 182 -10.00 -12.92 -6.23
CA LEU A 182 -10.35 -11.76 -7.04
C LEU A 182 -11.45 -10.91 -6.38
N GLN A 183 -12.53 -11.54 -5.89
CA GLN A 183 -13.59 -10.83 -5.18
C GLN A 183 -13.10 -10.06 -3.95
N LYS A 184 -12.06 -10.57 -3.27
CA LYS A 184 -11.47 -9.92 -2.10
C LYS A 184 -10.52 -8.78 -2.43
N ILE A 185 -9.88 -8.81 -3.60
CA ILE A 185 -8.88 -7.84 -4.00
C ILE A 185 -9.50 -6.65 -4.74
N LEU A 186 -10.52 -6.91 -5.57
CA LEU A 186 -11.13 -5.90 -6.43
C LEU A 186 -11.64 -4.64 -5.71
N PRO A 187 -12.29 -4.74 -4.53
CA PRO A 187 -12.80 -3.55 -3.85
C PRO A 187 -11.70 -2.56 -3.43
N ASP A 188 -10.49 -3.05 -3.20
CA ASP A 188 -9.35 -2.29 -2.70
C ASP A 188 -8.27 -2.06 -3.79
N ALA A 189 -8.65 -2.24 -5.07
CA ALA A 189 -7.73 -2.09 -6.18
C ALA A 189 -8.23 -1.08 -7.21
N TRP A 190 -7.35 -0.17 -7.61
CA TRP A 190 -7.52 0.53 -8.88
C TRP A 190 -6.96 -0.35 -10.00
N ILE A 191 -7.73 -0.57 -11.06
CA ILE A 191 -7.32 -1.38 -12.21
C ILE A 191 -7.41 -0.54 -13.46
N SER A 192 -6.40 -0.64 -14.33
CA SER A 192 -6.37 0.04 -15.60
C SER A 192 -7.57 -0.36 -16.49
N ASN A 193 -8.18 0.62 -17.14
CA ASN A 193 -9.30 0.41 -18.07
C ASN A 193 -8.86 -0.22 -19.41
N GLU A 194 -7.56 -0.38 -19.64
CA GLU A 194 -7.07 -0.95 -20.87
C GLU A 194 -7.29 -2.47 -20.92
N LYS A 195 -7.84 -2.97 -22.00
CA LYS A 195 -8.17 -4.39 -22.19
C LYS A 195 -6.98 -5.35 -22.00
N LYS A 196 -5.77 -4.91 -22.39
CA LYS A 196 -4.53 -5.70 -22.21
C LYS A 196 -4.23 -5.93 -20.73
N HIS A 197 -4.40 -4.88 -19.89
CA HIS A 197 -4.15 -4.92 -18.46
C HIS A 197 -5.21 -5.74 -17.72
N ALA A 198 -6.48 -5.54 -18.01
CA ALA A 198 -7.55 -6.33 -17.43
C ALA A 198 -7.36 -7.84 -17.67
N LYS A 199 -6.94 -8.23 -18.90
CA LYS A 199 -6.62 -9.62 -19.22
C LYS A 199 -5.42 -10.16 -18.44
N SER A 200 -4.37 -9.35 -18.25
CA SER A 200 -3.20 -9.75 -17.48
C SER A 200 -3.53 -9.91 -15.99
N PHE A 201 -4.34 -9.00 -15.46
CA PHE A 201 -4.76 -9.02 -14.05
C PHE A 201 -5.54 -10.28 -13.65
N ILE A 202 -6.35 -10.85 -14.56
CA ILE A 202 -7.19 -12.03 -14.28
C ILE A 202 -6.40 -13.34 -14.40
N LYS A 203 -5.28 -13.38 -15.09
CA LYS A 203 -4.42 -14.57 -15.25
C LYS A 203 -3.69 -14.94 -13.96
#